data_ebcb3ed4c758a9de556cc1a6a149d20f
#
_entry.id   ebcb3ed4c758a9de556cc1a6a149d20f
#
_cell.length_a   1.000
_cell.length_b   1.000
_cell.length_c   1.000
_cell.angle_alpha   90.00
_cell.angle_beta   90.00
_cell.angle_gamma   90.00
#
_symmetry.space_group_name_H-M   'P 1'
#
loop_
_entity.id
_entity.type
_entity.pdbx_description
1 polymer ?
#
loop_
_entity_poly.entity_id
_entity_poly.type
_entity_poly.pdbx_seq_one_letter_code
_entity_poly.pdbx_strand_id
1 'polypeptide(L)'
;MTLLRSAALGLVALLVPWSAVASLVQAMDLAELTAGADRIVVAQVVSTNSEWDSSGRNIHTRIEIKVAETWKGSVAVGQRMIIVQPGGSVGDIEMHVHGMPSFAPGEKAVLFLAGQGAPRVVGMSQGKRPLRWDGTAKRWVAEAAEYSAVVRRDSQGRLQPATPEPAMELDELRQRVRALVRP
;
A
#
# COMPACT_ATOMS: atom_id res chain seq x y z
N MET A 1 -64.74 -9.59 -9.79
CA MET A 1 -63.90 -8.92 -8.79
C MET A 1 -62.70 -9.81 -8.39
N THR A 2 -61.94 -10.41 -9.31
CA THR A 2 -60.87 -11.42 -9.00
C THR A 2 -59.55 -11.16 -9.69
N LEU A 3 -59.36 -10.03 -10.38
CA LEU A 3 -58.15 -9.71 -11.14
C LEU A 3 -57.18 -8.71 -10.45
N LEU A 4 -57.55 -8.15 -9.28
CA LEU A 4 -56.71 -7.15 -8.58
C LEU A 4 -55.82 -7.74 -7.46
N ARG A 5 -55.89 -9.04 -7.15
CA ARG A 5 -55.11 -9.66 -6.07
C ARG A 5 -53.79 -10.28 -6.51
N SER A 6 -53.55 -10.43 -7.83
CA SER A 6 -52.33 -11.06 -8.34
C SER A 6 -51.18 -10.08 -8.64
N ALA A 7 -51.43 -8.77 -8.64
CA ALA A 7 -50.42 -7.76 -8.96
C ALA A 7 -49.56 -7.32 -7.76
N ALA A 8 -49.97 -7.63 -6.52
CA ALA A 8 -49.30 -7.19 -5.32
C ALA A 8 -48.15 -8.11 -4.88
N LEU A 9 -48.06 -9.36 -5.36
CA LEU A 9 -46.97 -10.29 -4.98
C LEU A 9 -45.69 -10.15 -5.85
N GLY A 10 -45.75 -9.47 -6.98
CA GLY A 10 -44.63 -9.33 -7.91
C GLY A 10 -43.61 -8.23 -7.54
N LEU A 11 -43.94 -7.32 -6.62
CA LEU A 11 -43.12 -6.14 -6.34
C LEU A 11 -42.18 -6.26 -5.13
N VAL A 12 -42.28 -7.34 -4.35
CA VAL A 12 -41.49 -7.55 -3.15
C VAL A 12 -40.15 -8.24 -3.45
N ALA A 13 -39.96 -8.82 -4.63
CA ALA A 13 -38.76 -9.58 -4.98
C ALA A 13 -37.55 -8.72 -5.44
N LEU A 14 -37.67 -7.38 -5.50
CA LEU A 14 -36.64 -6.47 -6.06
C LEU A 14 -35.80 -5.74 -5.02
N LEU A 15 -35.95 -6.03 -3.73
CA LEU A 15 -35.20 -5.40 -2.63
C LEU A 15 -34.26 -6.40 -1.94
N VAL A 16 -33.57 -7.25 -2.71
CA VAL A 16 -32.42 -7.97 -2.16
C VAL A 16 -31.24 -6.99 -2.17
N PRO A 17 -30.75 -6.51 -1.01
CA PRO A 17 -29.54 -5.70 -0.99
C PRO A 17 -28.40 -6.57 -1.52
N TRP A 18 -27.84 -6.21 -2.66
CA TRP A 18 -26.55 -6.74 -3.08
C TRP A 18 -25.54 -6.27 -2.06
N SER A 19 -25.11 -7.18 -1.19
CA SER A 19 -23.99 -6.92 -0.30
C SER A 19 -22.78 -6.66 -1.17
N ALA A 20 -22.36 -5.40 -1.28
CA ALA A 20 -21.08 -5.05 -1.87
C ALA A 20 -19.99 -5.73 -1.03
N VAL A 21 -19.31 -6.70 -1.59
CA VAL A 21 -18.13 -7.31 -0.96
C VAL A 21 -17.00 -6.29 -1.06
N ALA A 22 -16.84 -5.48 -0.01
CA ALA A 22 -15.69 -4.61 0.12
C ALA A 22 -14.44 -5.49 0.28
N SER A 23 -13.43 -5.27 -0.53
CA SER A 23 -12.12 -5.92 -0.35
C SER A 23 -11.49 -5.36 0.93
N LEU A 24 -11.39 -6.19 1.96
CA LEU A 24 -10.81 -5.82 3.25
C LEU A 24 -9.32 -6.20 3.25
N VAL A 25 -8.46 -5.24 3.57
CA VAL A 25 -7.02 -5.44 3.74
C VAL A 25 -6.72 -5.63 5.23
N GLN A 26 -5.99 -6.69 5.57
CA GLN A 26 -5.56 -6.90 6.95
C GLN A 26 -4.50 -5.87 7.33
N ALA A 27 -4.70 -5.23 8.49
CA ALA A 27 -3.72 -4.31 9.06
C ALA A 27 -2.45 -5.05 9.46
N MET A 28 -1.32 -4.52 9.07
CA MET A 28 0.01 -4.97 9.48
C MET A 28 0.63 -3.93 10.42
N ASP A 29 1.20 -4.39 11.54
CA ASP A 29 2.01 -3.54 12.41
C ASP A 29 3.47 -3.46 11.93
N LEU A 30 4.28 -2.64 12.60
CA LEU A 30 5.68 -2.44 12.22
C LEU A 30 6.51 -3.73 12.27
N ALA A 31 6.20 -4.62 13.22
CA ALA A 31 6.90 -5.91 13.34
C ALA A 31 6.55 -6.83 12.18
N GLU A 32 5.26 -6.91 11.83
CA GLU A 32 4.76 -7.69 10.68
C GLU A 32 5.31 -7.17 9.34
N LEU A 33 5.32 -5.84 9.15
CA LEU A 33 5.93 -5.20 7.98
C LEU A 33 7.43 -5.50 7.91
N THR A 34 8.14 -5.38 9.05
CA THR A 34 9.58 -5.65 9.11
C THR A 34 9.90 -7.11 8.85
N ALA A 35 9.12 -8.03 9.40
CA ALA A 35 9.28 -9.47 9.19
C ALA A 35 9.00 -9.85 7.72
N GLY A 36 7.94 -9.31 7.11
CA GLY A 36 7.56 -9.59 5.74
C GLY A 36 8.44 -8.96 4.67
N ALA A 37 9.30 -8.01 5.03
CA ALA A 37 10.20 -7.35 4.08
C ALA A 37 11.55 -8.08 3.97
N ASP A 38 12.01 -8.31 2.74
CA ASP A 38 13.40 -8.75 2.45
C ASP A 38 14.37 -7.57 2.53
N ARG A 39 13.87 -6.37 2.21
CA ARG A 39 14.61 -5.11 2.17
C ARG A 39 13.79 -3.99 2.76
N ILE A 40 14.44 -3.15 3.57
CA ILE A 40 13.84 -1.92 4.08
C ILE A 40 14.82 -0.79 3.76
N VAL A 41 14.35 0.16 2.96
CA VAL A 41 15.19 1.24 2.43
C VAL A 41 14.53 2.60 2.60
N VAL A 42 15.33 3.63 2.79
CA VAL A 42 14.92 5.01 2.48
C VAL A 42 15.29 5.25 1.04
N ALA A 43 14.33 5.67 0.22
CA ALA A 43 14.57 5.90 -1.20
C ALA A 43 13.85 7.13 -1.72
N GLN A 44 14.36 7.65 -2.84
CA GLN A 44 13.70 8.68 -3.62
C GLN A 44 13.18 8.08 -4.92
N VAL A 45 11.94 8.41 -5.27
CA VAL A 45 11.35 8.06 -6.56
C VAL A 45 12.03 8.88 -7.65
N VAL A 46 12.59 8.20 -8.64
CA VAL A 46 13.25 8.81 -9.79
C VAL A 46 12.26 9.03 -10.92
N SER A 47 11.50 7.98 -11.25
CA SER A 47 10.50 8.01 -12.31
C SER A 47 9.41 6.97 -12.07
N THR A 48 8.27 7.21 -12.70
CA THR A 48 7.15 6.25 -12.79
C THR A 48 6.76 6.11 -14.25
N ASN A 49 6.55 4.89 -14.71
CA ASN A 49 6.11 4.61 -16.08
C ASN A 49 5.09 3.47 -16.06
N SER A 50 3.92 3.73 -16.64
CA SER A 50 2.86 2.72 -16.77
C SER A 50 2.85 2.14 -18.17
N GLU A 51 2.66 0.83 -18.27
CA GLU A 51 2.66 0.10 -19.52
C GLU A 51 1.66 -1.08 -19.46
N TRP A 52 1.20 -1.51 -20.63
CA TRP A 52 0.41 -2.73 -20.73
C TRP A 52 1.29 -3.95 -20.48
N ASP A 53 0.72 -4.98 -19.85
CA ASP A 53 1.35 -6.28 -19.79
C ASP A 53 1.44 -6.93 -21.18
N SER A 54 2.19 -8.02 -21.31
CA SER A 54 2.35 -8.72 -22.57
C SER A 54 1.05 -9.28 -23.16
N SER A 55 -0.01 -9.40 -22.35
CA SER A 55 -1.33 -9.83 -22.80
C SER A 55 -2.20 -8.66 -23.30
N GLY A 56 -1.78 -7.41 -23.09
CA GLY A 56 -2.55 -6.20 -23.40
C GLY A 56 -3.83 -6.04 -22.59
N ARG A 57 -3.96 -6.71 -21.44
CA ARG A 57 -5.18 -6.70 -20.62
C ARG A 57 -5.03 -5.99 -19.29
N ASN A 58 -3.81 -5.91 -18.76
CA ASN A 58 -3.56 -5.27 -17.48
C ASN A 58 -2.49 -4.19 -17.65
N ILE A 59 -2.67 -3.11 -16.90
CA ILE A 59 -1.66 -2.06 -16.77
C ILE A 59 -0.86 -2.33 -15.52
N HIS A 60 0.45 -2.16 -15.60
CA HIS A 60 1.34 -2.13 -14.45
C HIS A 60 2.23 -0.90 -14.51
N THR A 61 2.60 -0.42 -13.35
CA THR A 61 3.50 0.73 -13.21
C THR A 61 4.86 0.26 -12.72
N ARG A 62 5.90 0.68 -13.44
CA ARG A 62 7.31 0.53 -13.06
C ARG A 62 7.75 1.80 -12.35
N ILE A 63 8.18 1.66 -11.11
CA ILE A 63 8.64 2.77 -10.28
C ILE A 63 10.14 2.60 -10.09
N GLU A 64 10.92 3.51 -10.65
CA GLU A 64 12.36 3.55 -10.40
C GLU A 64 12.64 4.36 -9.14
N ILE A 65 13.38 3.76 -8.21
CA ILE A 65 13.80 4.38 -6.96
C ILE A 65 15.32 4.41 -6.87
N LYS A 66 15.86 5.45 -6.21
CA LYS A 66 17.28 5.55 -5.83
C LYS A 66 17.39 5.44 -4.31
N VAL A 67 18.16 4.45 -3.85
CA VAL A 67 18.33 4.15 -2.42
C VAL A 67 19.23 5.21 -1.77
N ALA A 68 18.73 5.80 -0.67
CA ALA A 68 19.47 6.75 0.15
C ALA A 68 20.02 6.10 1.43
N GLU A 69 19.28 5.14 2.02
CA GLU A 69 19.71 4.37 3.20
C GLU A 69 19.16 2.94 3.09
N THR A 70 19.85 2.00 3.74
CA THR A 70 19.39 0.61 3.88
C THR A 70 19.33 0.24 5.35
N TRP A 71 18.15 -0.23 5.79
CA TRP A 71 17.91 -0.64 7.16
C TRP A 71 17.86 -2.17 7.32
N LYS A 72 17.42 -2.87 6.25
CA LYS A 72 17.38 -4.35 6.14
C LYS A 72 17.79 -4.79 4.75
N GLY A 73 18.46 -5.92 4.62
CA GLY A 73 18.90 -6.49 3.34
C GLY A 73 20.22 -5.89 2.84
N SER A 74 20.66 -6.35 1.67
CA SER A 74 21.96 -6.00 1.07
C SER A 74 21.75 -5.14 -0.17
N VAL A 75 21.38 -3.88 0.02
CA VAL A 75 21.20 -2.90 -1.07
C VAL A 75 22.19 -1.76 -0.85
N ALA A 76 22.99 -1.43 -1.86
CA ALA A 76 23.97 -0.34 -1.76
C ALA A 76 23.28 1.04 -1.79
N VAL A 77 23.80 1.98 -1.01
CA VAL A 77 23.40 3.40 -1.11
C VAL A 77 23.73 3.91 -2.51
N GLY A 78 22.81 4.65 -3.11
CA GLY A 78 22.90 5.13 -4.49
C GLY A 78 22.42 4.12 -5.54
N GLN A 79 22.22 2.86 -5.18
CA GLN A 79 21.70 1.85 -6.09
C GLN A 79 20.30 2.24 -6.58
N ARG A 80 20.03 2.00 -7.87
CA ARG A 80 18.70 2.10 -8.46
C ARG A 80 18.01 0.74 -8.44
N MET A 81 16.72 0.74 -8.15
CA MET A 81 15.86 -0.44 -8.13
C MET A 81 14.55 -0.13 -8.84
N ILE A 82 13.93 -1.14 -9.39
CA ILE A 82 12.60 -1.02 -10.01
C ILE A 82 11.61 -1.81 -9.18
N ILE A 83 10.58 -1.12 -8.70
CA ILE A 83 9.37 -1.72 -8.10
C ILE A 83 8.34 -1.85 -9.22
N VAL A 84 7.62 -2.96 -9.25
CA VAL A 84 6.51 -3.15 -10.20
C VAL A 84 5.23 -3.37 -9.41
N GLN A 85 4.19 -2.60 -9.73
CA GLN A 85 2.88 -2.78 -9.13
C GLN A 85 1.78 -2.78 -10.18
N PRO A 86 0.65 -3.47 -9.95
CA PRO A 86 -0.50 -3.41 -10.84
C PRO A 86 -1.17 -2.05 -10.77
N GLY A 87 -1.78 -1.64 -11.89
CA GLY A 87 -2.46 -0.36 -12.05
C GLY A 87 -1.58 0.71 -12.68
N GLY A 88 -2.19 1.84 -13.00
CA GLY A 88 -1.58 2.99 -13.66
C GLY A 88 -2.39 3.49 -14.83
N SER A 89 -1.84 4.46 -15.59
CA SER A 89 -2.53 5.07 -16.73
C SER A 89 -1.68 4.96 -18.00
N VAL A 90 -2.31 4.54 -19.09
CA VAL A 90 -1.69 4.48 -20.42
C VAL A 90 -2.64 5.14 -21.42
N GLY A 91 -2.22 6.29 -21.95
CA GLY A 91 -3.13 7.13 -22.76
C GLY A 91 -4.33 7.58 -21.94
N ASP A 92 -5.52 7.36 -22.46
CA ASP A 92 -6.79 7.72 -21.81
C ASP A 92 -7.36 6.60 -20.92
N ILE A 93 -6.62 5.50 -20.74
CA ILE A 93 -7.08 4.36 -19.96
C ILE A 93 -6.35 4.35 -18.62
N GLU A 94 -7.16 4.29 -17.55
CA GLU A 94 -6.67 4.15 -16.18
C GLU A 94 -7.16 2.83 -15.57
N MET A 95 -6.22 2.09 -14.95
CA MET A 95 -6.50 0.92 -14.13
C MET A 95 -6.19 1.25 -12.69
N HIS A 96 -7.22 1.39 -11.87
CA HIS A 96 -7.06 1.59 -10.43
C HIS A 96 -7.12 0.26 -9.68
N VAL A 97 -6.07 -0.02 -8.90
CA VAL A 97 -6.02 -1.20 -8.02
C VAL A 97 -6.07 -0.74 -6.58
N HIS A 98 -7.16 -1.08 -5.91
CA HIS A 98 -7.41 -0.63 -4.54
C HIS A 98 -6.31 -1.06 -3.57
N GLY A 99 -5.86 -0.14 -2.71
CA GLY A 99 -4.85 -0.41 -1.71
C GLY A 99 -3.40 -0.32 -2.20
N MET A 100 -3.14 -0.15 -3.50
CA MET A 100 -1.79 0.09 -3.99
C MET A 100 -1.30 1.49 -3.59
N PRO A 101 -0.02 1.64 -3.21
CA PRO A 101 0.54 2.95 -2.91
C PRO A 101 0.69 3.80 -4.18
N SER A 102 0.45 5.10 -4.07
CA SER A 102 0.83 6.06 -5.10
C SER A 102 2.34 6.36 -5.03
N PHE A 103 2.95 6.76 -6.16
CA PHE A 103 4.34 7.20 -6.23
C PHE A 103 4.45 8.41 -7.16
N ALA A 104 5.14 9.45 -6.70
CA ALA A 104 5.42 10.63 -7.50
C ALA A 104 6.94 10.85 -7.67
N PRO A 105 7.43 11.20 -8.87
CA PRO A 105 8.83 11.55 -9.07
C PRO A 105 9.30 12.65 -8.10
N GLY A 106 10.47 12.45 -7.48
CA GLY A 106 11.02 13.35 -6.45
C GLY A 106 10.57 13.00 -5.02
N GLU A 107 9.50 12.24 -4.84
CA GLU A 107 9.03 11.80 -3.52
C GLU A 107 10.09 10.96 -2.80
N LYS A 108 10.21 11.15 -1.49
CA LYS A 108 11.03 10.31 -0.62
C LYS A 108 10.13 9.48 0.29
N ALA A 109 10.50 8.22 0.51
CA ALA A 109 9.75 7.33 1.39
C ALA A 109 10.66 6.29 2.04
N VAL A 110 10.20 5.77 3.19
CA VAL A 110 10.66 4.48 3.71
C VAL A 110 9.82 3.40 3.03
N LEU A 111 10.49 2.41 2.47
CA LEU A 111 9.84 1.32 1.71
C LEU A 111 10.20 -0.03 2.33
N PHE A 112 9.18 -0.80 2.66
CA PHE A 112 9.26 -2.20 3.07
C PHE A 112 9.00 -3.06 1.84
N LEU A 113 10.04 -3.73 1.34
CA LEU A 113 10.03 -4.41 0.04
C LEU A 113 10.26 -5.90 0.19
N ALA A 114 9.47 -6.71 -0.53
CA ALA A 114 9.61 -8.16 -0.59
C ALA A 114 9.64 -8.67 -2.04
N GLY A 115 10.33 -9.77 -2.25
CA GLY A 115 10.44 -10.48 -3.52
C GLY A 115 11.81 -10.38 -4.16
N GLN A 116 12.15 -11.40 -4.98
CA GLN A 116 13.35 -11.44 -5.80
C GLN A 116 13.12 -10.68 -7.12
N GLY A 117 14.16 -10.15 -7.74
CA GLY A 117 14.05 -9.39 -8.99
C GLY A 117 13.38 -8.02 -8.80
N ALA A 118 12.18 -7.84 -9.33
CA ALA A 118 11.38 -6.64 -9.13
C ALA A 118 10.55 -6.77 -7.85
N PRO A 119 10.96 -6.14 -6.73
CA PRO A 119 10.28 -6.25 -5.46
C PRO A 119 8.93 -5.53 -5.48
N ARG A 120 8.07 -5.89 -4.52
CA ARG A 120 6.78 -5.26 -4.26
C ARG A 120 6.76 -4.67 -2.87
N VAL A 121 5.94 -3.65 -2.66
CA VAL A 121 5.69 -3.09 -1.32
C VAL A 121 4.91 -4.10 -0.48
N VAL A 122 5.37 -4.36 0.74
CA VAL A 122 4.72 -5.27 1.68
C VAL A 122 3.44 -4.64 2.19
N GLY A 123 2.38 -5.45 2.31
CA GLY A 123 1.10 -4.99 2.85
C GLY A 123 0.43 -3.91 2.00
N MET A 124 0.69 -3.88 0.70
CA MET A 124 0.17 -2.87 -0.22
C MET A 124 0.67 -1.47 0.18
N SER A 125 -0.23 -0.48 0.38
CA SER A 125 0.18 0.87 0.79
C SER A 125 0.80 0.96 2.19
N GLN A 126 0.57 -0.03 3.06
CA GLN A 126 1.05 -0.02 4.44
C GLN A 126 2.58 -0.03 4.54
N GLY A 127 3.26 -0.68 3.61
CA GLY A 127 4.72 -0.75 3.55
C GLY A 127 5.39 0.45 2.91
N LYS A 128 4.66 1.52 2.62
CA LYS A 128 5.19 2.81 2.18
C LYS A 128 4.92 3.87 3.25
N ARG A 129 5.97 4.52 3.74
CA ARG A 129 5.89 5.66 4.66
C ARG A 129 6.48 6.88 3.96
N PRO A 130 5.67 7.78 3.39
CA PRO A 130 6.15 9.01 2.77
C PRO A 130 6.97 9.84 3.76
N LEU A 131 8.00 10.52 3.28
CA LEU A 131 8.85 11.38 4.08
C LEU A 131 8.57 12.85 3.79
N ARG A 132 8.23 13.60 4.83
CA ARG A 132 8.08 15.06 4.79
C ARG A 132 9.18 15.73 5.61
N TRP A 133 9.74 16.79 5.06
CA TRP A 133 10.66 17.65 5.81
C TRP A 133 9.89 18.64 6.69
N ASP A 134 10.13 18.58 7.99
CA ASP A 134 9.63 19.58 8.94
C ASP A 134 10.64 20.71 9.08
N GLY A 135 10.38 21.82 8.39
CA GLY A 135 11.27 22.98 8.37
C GLY A 135 11.40 23.69 9.72
N THR A 136 10.39 23.57 10.58
CA THR A 136 10.41 24.16 11.92
C THR A 136 11.27 23.33 12.88
N ALA A 137 11.04 22.04 12.91
CA ALA A 137 11.79 21.11 13.76
C ALA A 137 13.12 20.67 13.12
N LYS A 138 13.39 21.03 11.85
CA LYS A 138 14.58 20.67 11.07
C LYS A 138 14.85 19.16 11.04
N ARG A 139 13.81 18.38 10.80
CA ARG A 139 13.89 16.92 10.81
C ARG A 139 12.96 16.30 9.75
N TRP A 140 13.27 15.06 9.37
CA TRP A 140 12.40 14.25 8.53
C TRP A 140 11.34 13.56 9.38
N VAL A 141 10.10 13.58 8.92
CA VAL A 141 8.96 12.87 9.49
C VAL A 141 8.51 11.81 8.51
N ALA A 142 8.42 10.57 8.97
CA ALA A 142 7.77 9.49 8.27
C ALA A 142 6.26 9.59 8.54
N GLU A 143 5.50 9.96 7.51
CA GLU A 143 4.05 10.11 7.61
C GLU A 143 3.38 8.76 7.86
N ALA A 144 2.13 8.79 8.31
CA ALA A 144 1.31 7.59 8.37
C ALA A 144 1.18 6.98 6.97
N ALA A 145 1.11 5.64 6.89
CA ALA A 145 0.80 4.99 5.63
C ALA A 145 -0.62 5.38 5.16
N GLU A 146 -0.78 5.54 3.85
CA GLU A 146 -2.09 5.81 3.27
C GLU A 146 -2.92 4.53 3.25
N TYR A 147 -4.04 4.52 3.98
CA TYR A 147 -5.00 3.41 3.95
C TYR A 147 -6.34 3.86 3.40
N SER A 148 -6.97 3.01 2.62
CA SER A 148 -8.37 3.22 2.26
C SER A 148 -9.34 2.45 3.17
N ALA A 149 -9.03 1.24 3.59
CA ALA A 149 -9.80 0.47 4.57
C ALA A 149 -8.97 -0.71 5.06
N VAL A 150 -8.54 -0.69 6.30
CA VAL A 150 -7.80 -1.79 6.93
C VAL A 150 -8.54 -2.27 8.15
N VAL A 151 -8.54 -3.57 8.32
CA VAL A 151 -9.18 -4.21 9.47
C VAL A 151 -8.16 -5.08 10.21
N ARG A 152 -8.33 -5.17 11.52
CA ARG A 152 -7.61 -6.11 12.36
C ARG A 152 -8.59 -7.10 12.96
N ARG A 153 -8.15 -8.34 13.12
CA ARG A 153 -8.91 -9.35 13.86
C ARG A 153 -8.62 -9.21 15.34
N ASP A 154 -9.67 -9.05 16.16
CA ASP A 154 -9.53 -9.07 17.62
C ASP A 154 -9.29 -10.50 18.16
N SER A 155 -9.06 -10.62 19.45
CA SER A 155 -8.84 -11.91 20.13
C SER A 155 -10.04 -12.88 20.04
N GLN A 156 -11.21 -12.39 19.66
CA GLN A 156 -12.43 -13.17 19.44
C GLN A 156 -12.66 -13.48 17.96
N GLY A 157 -11.70 -13.11 17.08
CA GLY A 157 -11.80 -13.33 15.64
C GLY A 157 -12.68 -12.34 14.88
N ARG A 158 -13.22 -11.30 15.53
CA ARG A 158 -14.08 -10.28 14.90
C ARG A 158 -13.24 -9.25 14.18
N LEU A 159 -13.70 -8.81 13.03
CA LEU A 159 -13.05 -7.74 12.28
C LEU A 159 -13.36 -6.37 12.92
N GLN A 160 -12.33 -5.62 13.22
CA GLN A 160 -12.40 -4.26 13.74
C GLN A 160 -11.65 -3.32 12.81
N PRO A 161 -12.11 -2.07 12.61
CA PRO A 161 -11.34 -1.06 11.92
C PRO A 161 -9.97 -0.90 12.58
N ALA A 162 -8.91 -0.84 11.78
CA ALA A 162 -7.56 -0.60 12.29
C ALA A 162 -7.16 0.84 12.03
N THR A 163 -6.51 1.45 13.03
CA THR A 163 -5.92 2.78 12.89
C THR A 163 -4.48 2.63 12.38
N PRO A 164 -4.06 3.42 11.38
CA PRO A 164 -2.68 3.46 10.94
C PRO A 164 -1.74 3.82 12.10
N GLU A 165 -0.51 3.31 12.04
CA GLU A 165 0.53 3.84 12.92
C GLU A 165 0.73 5.34 12.62
N PRO A 166 0.78 6.21 13.66
CA PRO A 166 0.87 7.65 13.44
C PRO A 166 2.18 8.05 12.77
N ALA A 167 2.24 9.26 12.27
CA ALA A 167 3.47 9.87 11.82
C ALA A 167 4.48 9.93 12.98
N MET A 168 5.76 9.69 12.69
CA MET A 168 6.85 9.72 13.67
C MET A 168 8.12 10.26 13.04
N GLU A 169 9.09 10.63 13.85
CA GLU A 169 10.40 11.02 13.35
C GLU A 169 11.08 9.88 12.60
N LEU A 170 11.78 10.21 11.52
CA LEU A 170 12.49 9.20 10.71
C LEU A 170 13.51 8.43 11.55
N ASP A 171 14.20 9.11 12.47
CA ASP A 171 15.20 8.49 13.34
C ASP A 171 14.57 7.54 14.35
N GLU A 172 13.39 7.87 14.87
CA GLU A 172 12.61 6.98 15.73
C GLU A 172 12.17 5.73 14.95
N LEU A 173 11.60 5.90 13.76
CA LEU A 173 11.22 4.76 12.91
C LEU A 173 12.42 3.86 12.60
N ARG A 174 13.59 4.47 12.28
CA ARG A 174 14.83 3.73 12.03
C ARG A 174 15.27 2.89 13.22
N GLN A 175 15.23 3.46 14.43
CA GLN A 175 15.58 2.75 15.65
C GLN A 175 14.66 1.58 15.93
N ARG A 176 13.34 1.77 15.80
CA ARG A 176 12.32 0.71 15.96
C ARG A 176 12.53 -0.42 14.95
N VAL A 177 12.70 -0.10 13.68
CA VAL A 177 12.96 -1.12 12.64
C VAL A 177 14.25 -1.88 12.94
N ARG A 178 15.32 -1.19 13.27
CA ARG A 178 16.61 -1.86 13.59
C ARG A 178 16.53 -2.78 14.81
N ALA A 179 15.72 -2.42 15.79
CA ALA A 179 15.48 -3.29 16.96
C ALA A 179 14.74 -4.58 16.56
N LEU A 180 13.84 -4.52 15.56
CA LEU A 180 13.09 -5.66 15.03
C LEU A 180 13.91 -6.53 14.05
N VAL A 181 14.92 -5.96 13.40
CA VAL A 181 15.79 -6.69 12.45
C VAL A 181 16.88 -7.47 13.15
N ARG A 182 17.28 -7.08 14.37
CA ARG A 182 18.28 -7.81 15.14
C ARG A 182 17.72 -9.15 15.60
N PRO A 183 18.47 -10.27 15.40
CA PRO A 183 18.05 -11.57 15.89
C PRO A 183 18.11 -11.63 17.42
#